data_6c74fce936ab6c3a0c29bf610aeeecbf
#
_entry.id   6c74fce936ab6c3a0c29bf610aeeecbf
#
_cell.length_a   1.000
_cell.length_b   1.000
_cell.length_c   1.000
_cell.angle_alpha   90.00
_cell.angle_beta   90.00
_cell.angle_gamma   90.00
#
_symmetry.space_group_name_H-M   'P 1'
#
loop_
_entity.id
_entity.type
_entity.pdbx_description
1 polymer ?
#
loop_
_entity_poly.entity_id
_entity_poly.type
_entity_poly.pdbx_seq_one_letter_code
_entity_poly.pdbx_strand_id
1 'polypeptide(L)'
;MRKNFSVFINNKIKKFNKNISTIPGCKSTSFRALIFSSQAIGTSHLKGVLESDDIKCCIKSLKDLGVKITKIKPGEYKIFGNGENSYLQPKKKFLYFGNAGTLGILMGFLATNSNIRTKILGDKSLQSRSMEKFITPLSKIGCTFYPSGKKNFPLTIQGTDYGLAQHHIVNGSAQEKACILNAALSLNGTTTIEDRKPCGRDHSETMLRAIGAKISIKKRKKYNLISLPGHQNLKSFSLDIPKDPSSAAFLSILCLMIKDSQIKLKRINLNKLRIGYIRCLKSIGANIKLTNVKIKFGEPVGDINVKFSKLRPINFPKKEVMSTLDELPALMTLAATINGVSKFNLGAENIKILKGKESDRVKKISENLKTFGIKTKITKDSIKVFGSKLEIISKKKKIKINSTLDHRVQMCAVLLAIASKSNVLIEGCETIKTSFPNFFTLLKKCGAKYEIKKK
;
A
#
# COMPACT_ATOMS: atom_id res chain seq x y z
N MET A 1 19.64 6.55 9.83
CA MET A 1 19.82 5.38 8.92
C MET A 1 19.08 4.19 9.49
N ARG A 2 18.44 3.35 8.67
CA ARG A 2 17.84 2.10 9.13
C ARG A 2 18.98 1.16 9.52
N LYS A 3 18.93 0.61 10.75
CA LYS A 3 19.89 -0.45 11.13
C LYS A 3 19.51 -1.71 10.32
N ASN A 4 20.42 -2.19 9.49
CA ASN A 4 20.22 -3.39 8.70
C ASN A 4 20.17 -4.61 9.63
N PHE A 5 19.22 -5.52 9.38
CA PHE A 5 19.16 -6.78 10.09
C PHE A 5 18.67 -7.91 9.19
N SER A 6 19.14 -9.09 9.50
CA SER A 6 18.71 -10.35 8.92
C SER A 6 17.87 -11.12 9.93
N VAL A 7 17.03 -12.02 9.44
CA VAL A 7 16.23 -12.90 10.28
C VAL A 7 16.57 -14.35 9.94
N PHE A 8 16.89 -15.13 10.96
CA PHE A 8 17.09 -16.56 10.85
C PHE A 8 15.87 -17.30 11.36
N ILE A 9 15.33 -18.21 10.55
CA ILE A 9 14.14 -19.00 10.84
C ILE A 9 14.52 -20.48 10.73
N ASN A 10 14.39 -21.22 11.84
CA ASN A 10 14.69 -22.63 11.93
C ASN A 10 13.52 -23.47 12.47
N ASN A 11 12.35 -22.86 12.65
CA ASN A 11 11.23 -23.49 13.34
C ASN A 11 9.94 -23.46 12.52
N LYS A 12 9.18 -24.57 12.62
CA LYS A 12 7.83 -24.71 12.12
C LYS A 12 6.81 -24.27 13.15
N ILE A 13 5.87 -23.47 12.73
CA ILE A 13 4.63 -23.26 13.49
C ILE A 13 3.81 -24.57 13.41
N LYS A 14 3.46 -25.16 14.55
CA LYS A 14 2.61 -26.37 14.57
C LYS A 14 1.16 -26.02 14.21
N LYS A 15 0.45 -25.37 15.07
CA LYS A 15 -0.90 -24.83 14.87
C LYS A 15 -1.10 -23.61 15.75
N PHE A 16 -2.05 -22.75 15.41
CA PHE A 16 -2.40 -21.61 16.24
C PHE A 16 -3.88 -21.26 16.13
N ASN A 17 -4.42 -20.74 17.22
CA ASN A 17 -5.73 -20.11 17.29
C ASN A 17 -5.55 -18.72 17.90
N LYS A 18 -5.69 -17.67 17.10
CA LYS A 18 -5.38 -16.30 17.56
C LYS A 18 -6.46 -15.30 17.17
N ASN A 19 -6.70 -14.39 18.12
CA ASN A 19 -7.52 -13.21 17.92
C ASN A 19 -6.61 -11.98 17.94
N ILE A 20 -6.45 -11.31 16.79
CA ILE A 20 -5.49 -10.22 16.60
C ILE A 20 -6.21 -8.92 16.34
N SER A 21 -6.07 -7.96 17.26
CA SER A 21 -6.56 -6.59 17.16
C SER A 21 -5.44 -5.56 16.87
N THR A 22 -4.18 -5.99 16.92
CA THR A 22 -2.99 -5.13 16.86
C THR A 22 -2.36 -5.06 15.49
N ILE A 23 -3.10 -5.43 14.41
CA ILE A 23 -2.67 -5.14 13.03
C ILE A 23 -2.49 -3.61 12.89
N PRO A 24 -1.46 -3.15 12.18
CA PRO A 24 -1.23 -1.72 11.99
C PRO A 24 -2.39 -1.04 11.26
N GLY A 25 -2.51 0.28 11.43
CA GLY A 25 -3.46 1.07 10.67
C GLY A 25 -3.22 1.01 9.16
N CYS A 26 -4.28 1.15 8.39
CA CYS A 26 -4.20 1.12 6.93
C CYS A 26 -3.27 2.22 6.41
N LYS A 27 -2.21 1.84 5.71
CA LYS A 27 -1.21 2.76 5.15
C LYS A 27 -1.84 3.81 4.25
N SER A 28 -2.70 3.38 3.32
CA SER A 28 -3.36 4.27 2.36
C SER A 28 -4.29 5.27 3.02
N THR A 29 -5.02 4.86 4.05
CA THR A 29 -5.92 5.72 4.84
C THR A 29 -5.10 6.67 5.73
N SER A 30 -4.02 6.18 6.36
CA SER A 30 -3.13 7.02 7.20
C SER A 30 -2.51 8.18 6.43
N PHE A 31 -1.98 7.94 5.22
CA PHE A 31 -1.46 9.01 4.36
C PHE A 31 -2.51 10.08 4.06
N ARG A 32 -3.68 9.65 3.61
CA ARG A 32 -4.77 10.56 3.23
C ARG A 32 -5.32 11.34 4.42
N ALA A 33 -5.52 10.66 5.54
CA ALA A 33 -5.99 11.30 6.75
C ALA A 33 -5.04 12.40 7.23
N LEU A 34 -3.72 12.14 7.23
CA LEU A 34 -2.71 13.16 7.59
C LEU A 34 -2.70 14.34 6.61
N ILE A 35 -2.71 14.05 5.30
CA ILE A 35 -2.64 15.08 4.26
C ILE A 35 -3.95 15.91 4.23
N PHE A 36 -5.12 15.28 4.28
CA PHE A 36 -6.39 16.03 4.29
C PHE A 36 -6.60 16.80 5.59
N SER A 37 -6.19 16.25 6.74
CA SER A 37 -6.24 16.98 8.00
C SER A 37 -5.40 18.25 7.98
N SER A 38 -4.29 18.28 7.22
CA SER A 38 -3.44 19.46 7.12
C SER A 38 -4.05 20.59 6.27
N GLN A 39 -5.00 20.25 5.41
CA GLN A 39 -5.72 21.20 4.55
C GLN A 39 -7.17 21.45 5.04
N ALA A 40 -7.60 20.76 6.08
CA ALA A 40 -8.89 21.02 6.71
C ALA A 40 -8.82 22.25 7.62
N ILE A 41 -9.94 22.96 7.80
CA ILE A 41 -10.01 24.09 8.73
C ILE A 41 -10.26 23.56 10.15
N GLY A 42 -9.33 23.87 11.09
CA GLY A 42 -9.44 23.49 12.49
C GLY A 42 -8.63 22.24 12.86
N THR A 43 -8.95 21.63 14.01
CA THR A 43 -8.18 20.54 14.59
C THR A 43 -8.79 19.18 14.27
N SER A 44 -8.06 18.35 13.54
CA SER A 44 -8.42 16.94 13.31
C SER A 44 -7.76 16.03 14.33
N HIS A 45 -8.45 14.95 14.73
CA HIS A 45 -7.97 13.95 15.68
C HIS A 45 -7.91 12.57 15.02
N LEU A 46 -6.70 12.03 14.84
CA LEU A 46 -6.47 10.75 14.20
C LEU A 46 -5.98 9.70 15.18
N LYS A 47 -6.67 8.54 15.24
CA LYS A 47 -6.29 7.38 16.05
C LYS A 47 -5.93 6.20 15.17
N GLY A 48 -5.00 5.36 15.61
CA GLY A 48 -4.58 4.16 14.87
C GLY A 48 -3.76 4.45 13.61
N VAL A 49 -3.17 5.63 13.49
CA VAL A 49 -2.24 5.99 12.40
C VAL A 49 -1.09 5.00 12.35
N LEU A 50 -0.71 4.55 11.17
CA LEU A 50 0.39 3.62 10.98
C LEU A 50 1.73 4.27 11.42
N GLU A 51 2.45 3.61 12.32
CA GLU A 51 3.77 4.04 12.81
C GLU A 51 4.92 3.45 11.96
N SER A 52 4.84 3.60 10.64
CA SER A 52 5.86 3.12 9.70
C SER A 52 6.81 4.24 9.28
N ASP A 53 7.97 3.86 8.73
CA ASP A 53 8.95 4.84 8.24
C ASP A 53 8.35 5.75 7.16
N ASP A 54 7.52 5.22 6.28
CA ASP A 54 6.87 5.99 5.22
C ASP A 54 5.91 7.05 5.80
N ILE A 55 5.15 6.71 6.84
CA ILE A 55 4.24 7.66 7.51
C ILE A 55 5.04 8.69 8.31
N LYS A 56 6.17 8.32 8.92
CA LYS A 56 7.08 9.28 9.57
C LYS A 56 7.62 10.30 8.57
N CYS A 57 7.95 9.88 7.34
CA CYS A 57 8.33 10.82 6.27
C CYS A 57 7.19 11.77 5.92
N CYS A 58 5.94 11.29 5.87
CA CYS A 58 4.77 12.14 5.64
C CYS A 58 4.59 13.19 6.75
N ILE A 59 4.59 12.75 8.01
CA ILE A 59 4.46 13.66 9.16
C ILE A 59 5.58 14.70 9.16
N LYS A 60 6.82 14.29 8.87
CA LYS A 60 7.95 15.18 8.77
C LYS A 60 7.76 16.21 7.64
N SER A 61 7.39 15.76 6.44
CA SER A 61 7.15 16.66 5.30
C SER A 61 6.04 17.67 5.59
N LEU A 62 4.94 17.27 6.23
CA LEU A 62 3.87 18.16 6.63
C LEU A 62 4.34 19.19 7.68
N LYS A 63 5.16 18.78 8.66
CA LYS A 63 5.78 19.71 9.63
C LYS A 63 6.75 20.66 8.96
N ASP A 64 7.57 20.19 8.02
CA ASP A 64 8.49 21.04 7.25
C ASP A 64 7.72 22.07 6.39
N LEU A 65 6.45 21.77 6.03
CA LEU A 65 5.50 22.67 5.36
C LEU A 65 4.69 23.58 6.32
N GLY A 66 5.06 23.64 7.60
CA GLY A 66 4.44 24.52 8.59
C GLY A 66 3.23 23.94 9.33
N VAL A 67 2.83 22.70 9.06
CA VAL A 67 1.66 22.08 9.72
C VAL A 67 1.99 21.71 11.17
N LYS A 68 1.20 22.23 12.12
CA LYS A 68 1.31 21.86 13.55
C LYS A 68 0.71 20.47 13.77
N ILE A 69 1.57 19.49 14.07
CA ILE A 69 1.19 18.10 14.36
C ILE A 69 1.70 17.71 15.73
N THR A 70 0.77 17.41 16.64
CA THR A 70 1.06 16.94 18.01
C THR A 70 0.82 15.45 18.10
N LYS A 71 1.82 14.69 18.51
CA LYS A 71 1.69 13.27 18.84
C LYS A 71 1.22 13.15 20.28
N ILE A 72 0.05 12.53 20.51
CA ILE A 72 -0.50 12.29 21.86
C ILE A 72 0.12 11.02 22.44
N LYS A 73 0.09 9.94 21.66
CA LYS A 73 0.72 8.65 21.95
C LYS A 73 0.99 7.90 20.64
N PRO A 74 1.66 6.74 20.65
CA PRO A 74 1.87 5.95 19.43
C PRO A 74 0.57 5.72 18.66
N GLY A 75 0.54 6.16 17.38
CA GLY A 75 -0.62 6.06 16.49
C GLY A 75 -1.72 7.07 16.75
N GLU A 76 -1.57 8.02 17.66
CA GLU A 76 -2.59 9.05 17.95
C GLU A 76 -2.01 10.46 17.80
N TYR A 77 -2.66 11.27 16.94
CA TYR A 77 -2.19 12.59 16.54
C TYR A 77 -3.32 13.61 16.49
N LYS A 78 -3.03 14.86 16.91
CA LYS A 78 -3.80 16.04 16.59
C LYS A 78 -3.10 16.82 15.49
N ILE A 79 -3.82 17.20 14.45
CA ILE A 79 -3.34 17.95 13.29
C ILE A 79 -4.14 19.24 13.21
N PHE A 80 -3.45 20.36 13.20
CA PHE A 80 -4.04 21.71 13.07
C PHE A 80 -3.92 22.12 11.62
N GLY A 81 -5.02 22.07 10.89
CA GLY A 81 -5.11 22.47 9.50
C GLY A 81 -5.62 23.90 9.37
N ASN A 82 -5.07 24.65 8.42
CA ASN A 82 -5.33 26.07 8.20
C ASN A 82 -6.11 26.34 6.91
N GLY A 83 -6.64 25.29 6.27
CA GLY A 83 -7.35 25.41 4.99
C GLY A 83 -6.45 25.27 3.77
N GLU A 84 -7.01 25.55 2.61
CA GLU A 84 -6.29 25.44 1.34
C GLU A 84 -5.13 26.43 1.24
N ASN A 85 -4.10 26.07 0.47
CA ASN A 85 -2.89 26.87 0.21
C ASN A 85 -2.14 27.35 1.46
N SER A 86 -2.37 26.73 2.61
CA SER A 86 -1.78 27.12 3.90
C SER A 86 -0.36 26.61 4.14
N TYR A 87 0.21 25.88 3.18
CA TYR A 87 1.58 25.39 3.32
C TYR A 87 2.61 26.49 3.17
N LEU A 88 3.64 26.43 4.01
CA LEU A 88 4.76 27.35 4.01
C LEU A 88 5.95 26.74 3.25
N GLN A 89 6.78 27.61 2.67
CA GLN A 89 8.05 27.21 2.06
C GLN A 89 8.92 26.47 3.09
N PRO A 90 9.39 25.24 2.82
CA PRO A 90 10.26 24.52 3.74
C PRO A 90 11.59 25.26 3.95
N LYS A 91 11.98 25.50 5.21
CA LYS A 91 13.24 26.19 5.55
C LYS A 91 14.46 25.56 4.88
N LYS A 92 14.50 24.21 4.78
CA LYS A 92 15.59 23.46 4.13
C LYS A 92 15.50 23.42 2.61
N LYS A 93 14.48 24.03 2.00
CA LYS A 93 14.20 24.01 0.56
C LYS A 93 14.10 22.60 -0.06
N PHE A 94 13.91 21.56 0.77
CA PHE A 94 13.64 20.21 0.31
C PHE A 94 12.69 19.44 1.23
N LEU A 95 11.98 18.47 0.64
CA LEU A 95 11.15 17.47 1.33
C LEU A 95 11.72 16.09 1.07
N TYR A 96 11.81 15.25 2.10
CA TYR A 96 12.31 13.88 1.98
C TYR A 96 11.16 12.87 2.09
N PHE A 97 10.85 12.19 1.00
CA PHE A 97 9.75 11.22 0.91
C PHE A 97 10.15 9.79 1.28
N GLY A 98 11.42 9.52 1.56
CA GLY A 98 11.91 8.17 1.87
C GLY A 98 11.66 7.19 0.73
N ASN A 99 11.02 6.06 1.03
CA ASN A 99 10.56 5.07 0.03
C ASN A 99 9.07 5.24 -0.34
N ALA A 100 8.42 6.29 0.15
CA ALA A 100 6.97 6.43 0.14
C ALA A 100 6.43 6.98 -1.19
N GLY A 101 6.33 6.15 -2.23
CA GLY A 101 5.70 6.56 -3.50
C GLY A 101 4.25 7.05 -3.36
N THR A 102 3.55 6.66 -2.29
CA THR A 102 2.21 7.17 -1.98
C THR A 102 2.25 8.65 -1.54
N LEU A 103 3.36 9.12 -0.99
CA LEU A 103 3.49 10.53 -0.58
C LEU A 103 3.50 11.49 -1.79
N GLY A 104 3.69 10.98 -3.01
CA GLY A 104 3.50 11.76 -4.23
C GLY A 104 2.12 12.42 -4.37
N ILE A 105 1.09 11.93 -3.65
CA ILE A 105 -0.22 12.60 -3.62
C ILE A 105 -0.17 14.01 -2.97
N LEU A 106 0.83 14.27 -2.13
CA LEU A 106 1.06 15.58 -1.54
C LEU A 106 1.44 16.63 -2.62
N MET A 107 2.07 16.18 -3.72
CA MET A 107 2.47 17.08 -4.80
C MET A 107 1.28 17.83 -5.40
N GLY A 108 0.05 17.29 -5.33
CA GLY A 108 -1.16 18.00 -5.77
C GLY A 108 -1.36 19.34 -5.04
N PHE A 109 -1.21 19.35 -3.72
CA PHE A 109 -1.32 20.59 -2.92
C PHE A 109 -0.09 21.51 -3.06
N LEU A 110 1.10 20.95 -3.34
CA LEU A 110 2.29 21.75 -3.61
C LEU A 110 2.19 22.46 -4.97
N ALA A 111 1.51 21.83 -5.93
CA ALA A 111 1.38 22.34 -7.29
C ALA A 111 0.49 23.58 -7.40
N THR A 112 -0.44 23.78 -6.47
CA THR A 112 -1.39 24.91 -6.44
C THR A 112 -1.01 25.99 -5.43
N ASN A 113 0.26 26.06 -5.03
CA ASN A 113 0.76 27.07 -4.11
C ASN A 113 2.05 27.69 -4.66
N SER A 114 1.97 28.89 -5.23
CA SER A 114 3.10 29.61 -5.87
C SER A 114 4.24 29.92 -4.91
N ASN A 115 3.95 30.07 -3.61
CA ASN A 115 4.96 30.30 -2.59
C ASN A 115 5.85 29.07 -2.34
N ILE A 116 5.51 27.89 -2.91
CA ILE A 116 6.28 26.68 -2.75
C ILE A 116 7.19 26.45 -3.95
N ARG A 117 8.51 26.55 -3.71
CA ARG A 117 9.55 26.07 -4.62
C ARG A 117 10.48 25.15 -3.84
N THR A 118 10.25 23.82 -3.94
CA THR A 118 10.95 22.86 -3.09
C THR A 118 11.45 21.64 -3.85
N LYS A 119 12.64 21.16 -3.45
CA LYS A 119 13.21 19.91 -4.01
C LYS A 119 12.63 18.71 -3.31
N ILE A 120 12.16 17.72 -4.06
CA ILE A 120 11.66 16.46 -3.52
C ILE A 120 12.74 15.39 -3.66
N LEU A 121 13.06 14.73 -2.55
CA LEU A 121 14.07 13.70 -2.43
C LEU A 121 13.42 12.37 -2.03
N GLY A 122 14.01 11.27 -2.47
CA GLY A 122 13.65 9.92 -2.04
C GLY A 122 14.88 9.07 -1.70
N ASP A 123 14.67 7.87 -1.20
CA ASP A 123 15.74 6.88 -1.14
C ASP A 123 16.06 6.31 -2.54
N LYS A 124 17.12 5.50 -2.66
CA LYS A 124 17.55 4.92 -3.95
C LYS A 124 16.41 4.19 -4.68
N SER A 125 15.54 3.50 -3.95
CA SER A 125 14.39 2.79 -4.55
C SER A 125 13.32 3.76 -5.05
N LEU A 126 13.02 4.86 -4.35
CA LEU A 126 12.04 5.83 -4.81
C LEU A 126 12.59 6.65 -6.00
N GLN A 127 13.89 6.98 -5.98
CA GLN A 127 14.54 7.70 -7.07
C GLN A 127 14.58 6.92 -8.40
N SER A 128 14.58 5.58 -8.36
CA SER A 128 14.52 4.75 -9.57
C SER A 128 13.13 4.65 -10.20
N ARG A 129 12.07 5.12 -9.51
CA ARG A 129 10.69 5.05 -10.01
C ARG A 129 10.31 6.28 -10.81
N SER A 130 9.55 6.09 -11.90
CA SER A 130 8.96 7.21 -12.63
C SER A 130 7.89 7.91 -11.80
N MET A 131 7.97 9.24 -11.74
CA MET A 131 6.99 10.14 -11.15
C MET A 131 6.10 10.81 -12.21
N GLU A 132 6.24 10.41 -13.47
CA GLU A 132 5.53 10.98 -14.63
C GLU A 132 4.01 11.05 -14.42
N LYS A 133 3.42 10.04 -13.76
CA LYS A 133 2.00 10.02 -13.40
C LYS A 133 1.55 11.17 -12.48
N PHE A 134 2.48 11.84 -11.80
CA PHE A 134 2.21 13.04 -11.02
C PHE A 134 2.62 14.30 -11.79
N ILE A 135 3.78 14.26 -12.45
CA ILE A 135 4.35 15.38 -13.18
C ILE A 135 3.41 15.80 -14.32
N THR A 136 3.01 14.86 -15.17
CA THR A 136 2.20 15.17 -16.37
C THR A 136 0.88 15.88 -16.04
N PRO A 137 0.01 15.39 -15.13
CA PRO A 137 -1.24 16.09 -14.82
C PRO A 137 -1.00 17.44 -14.10
N LEU A 138 0.05 17.54 -13.27
CA LEU A 138 0.36 18.79 -12.57
C LEU A 138 0.96 19.85 -13.50
N SER A 139 1.75 19.47 -14.49
CA SER A 139 2.23 20.42 -15.51
C SER A 139 1.10 20.99 -16.36
N LYS A 140 0.02 20.22 -16.60
CA LYS A 140 -1.15 20.72 -17.33
C LYS A 140 -1.88 21.86 -16.60
N ILE A 141 -1.80 21.91 -15.28
CA ILE A 141 -2.40 22.98 -14.47
C ILE A 141 -1.47 24.17 -14.21
N GLY A 142 -0.29 24.21 -14.84
CA GLY A 142 0.66 25.30 -14.73
C GLY A 142 1.81 25.09 -13.73
N CYS A 143 1.85 23.95 -13.04
CA CYS A 143 2.98 23.63 -12.15
C CYS A 143 4.25 23.32 -12.93
N THR A 144 5.40 23.84 -12.48
CA THR A 144 6.68 23.68 -13.15
C THR A 144 7.59 22.71 -12.39
N PHE A 145 8.39 21.92 -13.16
CA PHE A 145 9.34 20.97 -12.61
C PHE A 145 10.76 21.22 -13.14
N TYR A 146 11.75 21.15 -12.24
CA TYR A 146 13.15 21.36 -12.58
C TYR A 146 14.01 20.14 -12.16
N PRO A 147 14.98 19.69 -12.98
CA PRO A 147 15.16 20.11 -14.38
C PRO A 147 13.99 19.65 -15.26
N SER A 148 13.74 20.43 -16.32
CA SER A 148 12.71 20.12 -17.32
C SER A 148 12.93 18.73 -17.94
N GLY A 149 11.85 18.01 -18.25
CA GLY A 149 11.89 16.67 -18.85
C GLY A 149 12.28 15.54 -17.90
N LYS A 150 12.73 15.82 -16.69
CA LYS A 150 13.07 14.79 -15.71
C LYS A 150 11.83 14.11 -15.16
N LYS A 151 11.81 12.77 -15.15
CA LYS A 151 10.64 11.95 -14.77
C LYS A 151 10.78 11.25 -13.42
N ASN A 152 11.88 11.45 -12.69
CA ASN A 152 12.14 10.79 -11.40
C ASN A 152 12.81 11.74 -10.40
N PHE A 153 12.75 11.41 -9.12
CA PHE A 153 13.44 12.18 -8.08
C PHE A 153 14.97 12.02 -8.17
N PRO A 154 15.76 13.01 -7.70
CA PRO A 154 15.33 14.30 -7.16
C PRO A 154 14.86 15.27 -8.24
N LEU A 155 13.78 16.00 -7.97
CA LEU A 155 13.31 17.11 -8.79
C LEU A 155 12.76 18.25 -7.91
N THR A 156 12.77 19.46 -8.45
CA THR A 156 12.17 20.62 -7.78
C THR A 156 10.79 20.87 -8.36
N ILE A 157 9.79 21.06 -7.52
CA ILE A 157 8.45 21.49 -7.86
C ILE A 157 8.31 22.98 -7.57
N GLN A 158 7.74 23.74 -8.51
CA GLN A 158 7.31 25.11 -8.36
C GLN A 158 5.80 25.16 -8.58
N GLY A 159 5.06 25.54 -7.54
CA GLY A 159 3.60 25.69 -7.61
C GLY A 159 3.16 26.91 -8.41
N THR A 160 1.86 26.99 -8.67
CA THR A 160 1.21 28.12 -9.38
C THR A 160 -0.07 28.53 -8.68
N ASP A 161 -0.39 29.83 -8.70
CA ASP A 161 -1.68 30.38 -8.25
C ASP A 161 -2.68 30.55 -9.41
N TYR A 162 -2.21 30.44 -10.65
CA TYR A 162 -3.00 30.61 -11.86
C TYR A 162 -3.54 29.31 -12.44
N GLY A 163 -3.56 28.25 -11.63
CA GLY A 163 -4.01 26.94 -12.07
C GLY A 163 -5.51 26.89 -12.37
N LEU A 164 -5.85 26.36 -13.55
CA LEU A 164 -7.23 26.14 -13.96
C LEU A 164 -7.58 24.64 -13.88
N ALA A 165 -8.82 24.38 -13.49
CA ALA A 165 -9.37 23.03 -13.52
C ALA A 165 -9.30 22.42 -14.93
N GLN A 166 -8.89 21.17 -15.00
CA GLN A 166 -8.64 20.43 -16.25
C GLN A 166 -9.45 19.15 -16.31
N HIS A 167 -9.60 18.64 -17.53
CA HIS A 167 -10.05 17.28 -17.75
C HIS A 167 -8.85 16.32 -17.78
N HIS A 168 -8.93 15.24 -17.01
CA HIS A 168 -7.87 14.24 -16.91
C HIS A 168 -8.39 12.84 -17.24
N ILE A 169 -7.53 12.02 -17.84
CA ILE A 169 -7.78 10.61 -18.08
C ILE A 169 -6.81 9.79 -17.22
N VAL A 170 -7.36 8.97 -16.33
CA VAL A 170 -6.59 8.12 -15.41
C VAL A 170 -6.85 6.64 -15.68
N ASN A 171 -5.79 5.87 -15.88
CA ASN A 171 -5.87 4.44 -16.18
C ASN A 171 -5.56 3.57 -14.94
N GLY A 172 -6.44 3.63 -13.92
CA GLY A 172 -6.37 2.76 -12.74
C GLY A 172 -5.29 3.11 -11.70
N SER A 173 -4.65 4.28 -11.79
CA SER A 173 -3.67 4.73 -10.79
C SER A 173 -4.35 5.55 -9.69
N ALA A 174 -4.57 4.91 -8.53
CA ALA A 174 -5.18 5.58 -7.39
C ALA A 174 -4.33 6.74 -6.81
N GLN A 175 -3.00 6.70 -6.96
CA GLN A 175 -2.14 7.80 -6.51
C GLN A 175 -2.20 8.98 -7.46
N GLU A 176 -2.20 8.75 -8.78
CA GLU A 176 -2.38 9.78 -9.79
C GLU A 176 -3.71 10.50 -9.59
N LYS A 177 -4.81 9.74 -9.52
CA LYS A 177 -6.15 10.26 -9.25
C LYS A 177 -6.19 11.09 -7.95
N ALA A 178 -5.62 10.59 -6.87
CA ALA A 178 -5.54 11.30 -5.60
C ALA A 178 -4.72 12.59 -5.68
N CYS A 179 -3.64 12.60 -6.45
CA CYS A 179 -2.83 13.80 -6.68
C CYS A 179 -3.62 14.88 -7.43
N ILE A 180 -4.33 14.49 -8.50
CA ILE A 180 -5.19 15.40 -9.26
C ILE A 180 -6.33 15.94 -8.39
N LEU A 181 -6.99 15.09 -7.58
CA LEU A 181 -8.04 15.52 -6.67
C LEU A 181 -7.52 16.49 -5.60
N ASN A 182 -6.29 16.30 -5.12
CA ASN A 182 -5.67 17.22 -4.16
C ASN A 182 -5.42 18.60 -4.78
N ALA A 183 -4.91 18.65 -6.01
CA ALA A 183 -4.76 19.91 -6.74
C ALA A 183 -6.13 20.56 -7.03
N ALA A 184 -7.12 19.75 -7.43
CA ALA A 184 -8.45 20.22 -7.78
C ALA A 184 -9.15 21.01 -6.67
N LEU A 185 -8.82 20.74 -5.40
CA LEU A 185 -9.42 21.44 -4.26
C LEU A 185 -9.12 22.95 -4.25
N SER A 186 -8.02 23.38 -4.86
CA SER A 186 -7.57 24.78 -4.89
C SER A 186 -7.55 25.39 -6.30
N LEU A 187 -8.11 24.72 -7.31
CA LEU A 187 -8.15 25.22 -8.69
C LEU A 187 -9.44 25.98 -8.98
N ASN A 188 -9.36 27.01 -9.84
CA ASN A 188 -10.54 27.68 -10.38
C ASN A 188 -11.31 26.75 -11.32
N GLY A 189 -12.62 26.58 -11.10
CA GLY A 189 -13.50 25.76 -11.91
C GLY A 189 -13.72 24.34 -11.37
N THR A 190 -14.15 23.43 -12.25
CA THR A 190 -14.43 22.02 -11.88
C THR A 190 -13.50 21.07 -12.61
N THR A 191 -12.64 20.41 -11.86
CA THR A 191 -11.79 19.35 -12.39
C THR A 191 -12.61 18.09 -12.64
N THR A 192 -12.42 17.47 -13.81
CA THR A 192 -13.04 16.20 -14.17
C THR A 192 -12.01 15.12 -14.43
N ILE A 193 -12.31 13.89 -13.99
CA ILE A 193 -11.44 12.73 -14.19
C ILE A 193 -12.23 11.59 -14.80
N GLU A 194 -11.82 11.13 -15.98
CA GLU A 194 -12.23 9.81 -16.50
C GLU A 194 -11.37 8.72 -15.85
N ASP A 195 -11.91 8.03 -14.87
CA ASP A 195 -11.26 6.83 -14.27
C ASP A 195 -11.61 5.61 -15.15
N ARG A 196 -10.78 5.36 -16.19
CA ARG A 196 -11.05 4.35 -17.23
C ARG A 196 -10.87 2.91 -16.77
N LYS A 197 -10.21 2.68 -15.66
CA LYS A 197 -10.13 1.39 -14.99
C LYS A 197 -10.64 1.56 -13.56
N PRO A 198 -11.97 1.66 -13.38
CA PRO A 198 -12.57 2.01 -12.09
C PRO A 198 -12.31 1.00 -10.96
N CYS A 199 -11.54 -0.05 -11.21
CA CYS A 199 -11.02 -0.96 -10.18
C CYS A 199 -9.88 -0.35 -9.35
N GLY A 200 -9.44 0.88 -9.67
CA GLY A 200 -8.50 1.66 -8.85
C GLY A 200 -9.14 2.05 -7.51
N ARG A 201 -8.32 2.08 -6.45
CA ARG A 201 -8.77 2.40 -5.08
C ARG A 201 -9.40 3.79 -5.02
N ASP A 202 -10.50 3.91 -4.27
CA ASP A 202 -11.33 5.10 -4.13
C ASP A 202 -11.26 5.77 -2.74
N HIS A 203 -10.21 5.48 -1.98
CA HIS A 203 -10.02 6.04 -0.64
C HIS A 203 -10.05 7.57 -0.59
N SER A 204 -9.52 8.25 -1.64
CA SER A 204 -9.50 9.72 -1.69
C SER A 204 -10.88 10.27 -1.88
N GLU A 205 -11.63 9.75 -2.83
CA GLU A 205 -13.00 10.17 -3.13
C GLU A 205 -13.93 9.95 -1.93
N THR A 206 -13.80 8.77 -1.32
CA THR A 206 -14.61 8.41 -0.15
C THR A 206 -14.30 9.30 1.05
N MET A 207 -13.01 9.56 1.31
CA MET A 207 -12.59 10.40 2.42
C MET A 207 -12.92 11.87 2.18
N LEU A 208 -12.68 12.42 0.97
CA LEU A 208 -13.05 13.79 0.61
C LEU A 208 -14.54 14.04 0.83
N ARG A 209 -15.40 13.12 0.37
CA ARG A 209 -16.85 13.23 0.59
C ARG A 209 -17.19 13.23 2.09
N ALA A 210 -16.54 12.37 2.88
CA ALA A 210 -16.79 12.26 4.32
C ALA A 210 -16.37 13.51 5.10
N ILE A 211 -15.42 14.32 4.59
CA ILE A 211 -14.98 15.57 5.21
C ILE A 211 -15.60 16.82 4.56
N GLY A 212 -16.64 16.63 3.76
CA GLY A 212 -17.49 17.73 3.27
C GLY A 212 -17.20 18.21 1.85
N ALA A 213 -16.25 17.58 1.12
CA ALA A 213 -16.02 17.97 -0.27
C ALA A 213 -17.19 17.57 -1.18
N LYS A 214 -17.58 18.49 -2.07
CA LYS A 214 -18.66 18.33 -3.06
C LYS A 214 -18.16 17.50 -4.26
N ILE A 215 -17.71 16.26 -4.02
CA ILE A 215 -17.25 15.35 -5.06
C ILE A 215 -18.40 14.50 -5.60
N SER A 216 -18.56 14.45 -6.92
CA SER A 216 -19.53 13.61 -7.60
C SER A 216 -18.87 12.51 -8.40
N ILE A 217 -19.52 11.35 -8.49
CA ILE A 217 -19.04 10.20 -9.27
C ILE A 217 -20.22 9.67 -10.10
N LYS A 218 -20.15 9.83 -11.42
CA LYS A 218 -21.13 9.31 -12.36
C LYS A 218 -20.57 8.07 -13.06
N LYS A 219 -21.19 6.92 -12.86
CA LYS A 219 -20.81 5.69 -13.56
C LYS A 219 -21.16 5.79 -15.04
N ARG A 220 -20.21 5.48 -15.91
CA ARG A 220 -20.39 5.36 -17.36
C ARG A 220 -20.04 3.93 -17.80
N LYS A 221 -20.43 3.54 -19.00
CA LYS A 221 -20.21 2.18 -19.53
C LYS A 221 -18.73 1.75 -19.49
N LYS A 222 -17.78 2.66 -19.79
CA LYS A 222 -16.35 2.37 -19.91
C LYS A 222 -15.47 2.99 -18.80
N TYR A 223 -15.99 3.93 -18.00
CA TYR A 223 -15.25 4.66 -16.99
C TYR A 223 -16.18 5.23 -15.90
N ASN A 224 -15.60 5.68 -14.79
CA ASN A 224 -16.31 6.56 -13.87
C ASN A 224 -15.89 8.01 -14.16
N LEU A 225 -16.86 8.91 -14.33
CA LEU A 225 -16.59 10.33 -14.39
C LEU A 225 -16.66 10.90 -12.98
N ILE A 226 -15.53 11.38 -12.50
CA ILE A 226 -15.39 12.04 -11.20
C ILE A 226 -15.31 13.53 -11.46
N SER A 227 -16.09 14.33 -10.72
CA SER A 227 -16.08 15.79 -10.83
C SER A 227 -15.92 16.40 -9.44
N LEU A 228 -15.00 17.36 -9.33
CA LEU A 228 -14.68 18.06 -8.09
C LEU A 228 -14.53 19.57 -8.37
N PRO A 229 -15.47 20.40 -7.89
CA PRO A 229 -15.32 21.86 -7.91
C PRO A 229 -14.11 22.26 -7.03
N GLY A 230 -13.42 23.32 -7.41
CA GLY A 230 -12.36 23.89 -6.61
C GLY A 230 -12.84 24.76 -5.46
N HIS A 231 -11.90 25.36 -4.75
CA HIS A 231 -12.11 26.26 -3.61
C HIS A 231 -13.10 25.72 -2.57
N GLN A 232 -12.79 24.53 -2.03
CA GLN A 232 -13.63 23.88 -1.05
C GLN A 232 -13.00 23.84 0.33
N ASN A 233 -13.70 24.37 1.31
CA ASN A 233 -13.30 24.31 2.70
C ASN A 233 -13.55 22.90 3.27
N LEU A 234 -12.48 22.13 3.44
CA LEU A 234 -12.54 20.83 4.11
C LEU A 234 -12.75 21.02 5.61
N LYS A 235 -13.64 20.24 6.20
CA LYS A 235 -13.91 20.28 7.65
C LYS A 235 -12.89 19.40 8.39
N SER A 236 -12.43 19.87 9.56
CA SER A 236 -11.67 19.03 10.49
C SER A 236 -12.50 17.82 10.94
N PHE A 237 -11.82 16.71 11.26
CA PHE A 237 -12.50 15.45 11.52
C PHE A 237 -11.78 14.59 12.56
N SER A 238 -12.54 13.67 13.17
CA SER A 238 -12.02 12.62 14.02
C SER A 238 -12.14 11.28 13.31
N LEU A 239 -10.99 10.57 13.15
CA LEU A 239 -10.95 9.30 12.47
C LEU A 239 -10.13 8.27 13.24
N ASP A 240 -10.76 7.12 13.54
CA ASP A 240 -10.08 5.93 13.99
C ASP A 240 -9.72 5.07 12.77
N ILE A 241 -8.46 5.14 12.34
CA ILE A 241 -7.93 4.49 11.14
C ILE A 241 -8.20 2.97 11.20
N PRO A 242 -8.91 2.39 10.21
CA PRO A 242 -9.10 0.95 10.15
C PRO A 242 -7.77 0.23 9.93
N LYS A 243 -7.70 -1.05 10.29
CA LYS A 243 -6.49 -1.86 10.13
C LYS A 243 -6.23 -2.20 8.68
N ASP A 244 -4.95 -2.37 8.33
CA ASP A 244 -4.51 -2.53 6.94
C ASP A 244 -4.89 -3.88 6.34
N PRO A 245 -5.65 -3.93 5.22
CA PRO A 245 -6.05 -5.17 4.57
C PRO A 245 -4.88 -5.93 3.95
N SER A 246 -3.82 -5.22 3.51
CA SER A 246 -2.63 -5.88 2.98
C SER A 246 -1.85 -6.61 4.07
N SER A 247 -1.71 -5.98 5.25
CA SER A 247 -1.11 -6.64 6.43
C SER A 247 -1.94 -7.84 6.87
N ALA A 248 -3.28 -7.70 6.84
CA ALA A 248 -4.20 -8.80 7.14
C ALA A 248 -4.06 -9.98 6.15
N ALA A 249 -3.76 -9.70 4.88
CA ALA A 249 -3.57 -10.74 3.86
C ALA A 249 -2.41 -11.67 4.20
N PHE A 250 -1.25 -11.15 4.66
CA PHE A 250 -0.11 -11.98 5.05
C PHE A 250 -0.43 -12.93 6.20
N LEU A 251 -1.17 -12.45 7.22
CA LEU A 251 -1.59 -13.28 8.35
C LEU A 251 -2.68 -14.29 7.96
N SER A 252 -3.59 -13.90 7.06
CA SER A 252 -4.61 -14.81 6.52
C SER A 252 -3.96 -15.94 5.73
N ILE A 253 -2.96 -15.62 4.90
CA ILE A 253 -2.20 -16.59 4.11
C ILE A 253 -1.38 -17.49 5.02
N LEU A 254 -0.70 -16.95 6.05
CA LEU A 254 -0.02 -17.77 7.04
C LEU A 254 -0.97 -18.79 7.68
N CYS A 255 -2.19 -18.38 8.05
CA CYS A 255 -3.19 -19.27 8.62
C CYS A 255 -3.59 -20.39 7.65
N LEU A 256 -3.72 -20.09 6.35
CA LEU A 256 -4.04 -21.09 5.33
C LEU A 256 -2.87 -22.02 4.99
N MET A 257 -1.62 -21.64 5.30
CA MET A 257 -0.43 -22.45 5.13
C MET A 257 -0.18 -23.42 6.30
N ILE A 258 -0.73 -23.16 7.48
CA ILE A 258 -0.47 -23.94 8.69
C ILE A 258 -1.71 -24.77 9.05
N LYS A 259 -1.56 -26.12 8.99
CA LYS A 259 -2.63 -27.07 9.27
C LYS A 259 -3.31 -26.79 10.63
N ASP A 260 -4.63 -26.96 10.69
CA ASP A 260 -5.48 -26.84 11.89
C ASP A 260 -5.40 -25.46 12.59
N SER A 261 -4.95 -24.44 11.87
CA SER A 261 -4.85 -23.07 12.40
C SER A 261 -6.11 -22.26 12.12
N GLN A 262 -6.37 -21.30 13.01
CA GLN A 262 -7.41 -20.31 12.81
C GLN A 262 -6.98 -18.94 13.34
N ILE A 263 -7.49 -17.88 12.70
CA ILE A 263 -7.17 -16.50 13.06
C ILE A 263 -8.40 -15.60 12.87
N LYS A 264 -8.62 -14.72 13.85
CA LYS A 264 -9.55 -13.61 13.74
C LYS A 264 -8.78 -12.30 13.72
N LEU A 265 -8.93 -11.53 12.66
CA LEU A 265 -8.27 -10.23 12.44
C LEU A 265 -9.32 -9.14 12.58
N LYS A 266 -9.19 -8.27 13.59
CA LYS A 266 -10.22 -7.29 13.96
C LYS A 266 -10.06 -5.96 13.23
N ARG A 267 -11.22 -5.34 12.91
CA ARG A 267 -11.35 -3.96 12.43
C ARG A 267 -10.57 -3.67 11.14
N ILE A 268 -10.55 -4.62 10.21
CA ILE A 268 -9.86 -4.49 8.92
C ILE A 268 -10.68 -3.58 7.98
N ASN A 269 -10.01 -2.73 7.22
CA ASN A 269 -10.62 -2.04 6.08
C ASN A 269 -11.06 -3.08 5.06
N LEU A 270 -12.35 -3.14 4.78
CA LEU A 270 -12.97 -4.12 3.88
C LEU A 270 -13.42 -3.47 2.56
N ASN A 271 -12.80 -2.37 2.16
CA ASN A 271 -13.05 -1.76 0.86
C ASN A 271 -12.95 -2.80 -0.25
N LYS A 272 -14.00 -2.94 -1.05
CA LYS A 272 -14.11 -3.95 -2.11
C LYS A 272 -12.96 -3.90 -3.12
N LEU A 273 -12.38 -2.70 -3.32
CA LEU A 273 -11.25 -2.46 -4.21
C LEU A 273 -9.88 -2.80 -3.57
N ARG A 274 -9.88 -3.32 -2.33
CA ARG A 274 -8.69 -3.70 -1.56
C ARG A 274 -8.66 -5.16 -1.12
N ILE A 275 -9.80 -5.83 -1.13
CA ILE A 275 -9.95 -7.19 -0.60
C ILE A 275 -10.22 -8.24 -1.68
N GLY A 276 -9.78 -8.00 -2.92
CA GLY A 276 -9.88 -8.96 -4.02
C GLY A 276 -9.21 -10.30 -3.70
N TYR A 277 -8.14 -10.29 -2.92
CA TYR A 277 -7.48 -11.50 -2.44
C TYR A 277 -8.42 -12.41 -1.63
N ILE A 278 -9.37 -11.87 -0.86
CA ILE A 278 -10.35 -12.65 -0.11
C ILE A 278 -11.28 -13.39 -1.08
N ARG A 279 -11.75 -12.70 -2.13
CA ARG A 279 -12.60 -13.34 -3.16
C ARG A 279 -11.86 -14.42 -3.92
N CYS A 280 -10.60 -14.17 -4.26
CA CYS A 280 -9.71 -15.17 -4.85
C CYS A 280 -9.52 -16.39 -3.92
N LEU A 281 -9.21 -16.16 -2.64
CA LEU A 281 -9.03 -17.25 -1.67
C LEU A 281 -10.31 -18.07 -1.48
N LYS A 282 -11.48 -17.41 -1.39
CA LYS A 282 -12.77 -18.12 -1.29
C LYS A 282 -13.06 -18.97 -2.54
N SER A 283 -12.72 -18.50 -3.74
CA SER A 283 -12.97 -19.26 -4.98
C SER A 283 -12.17 -20.54 -5.08
N ILE A 284 -11.08 -20.68 -4.32
CA ILE A 284 -10.26 -21.90 -4.26
C ILE A 284 -10.55 -22.78 -3.03
N GLY A 285 -11.56 -22.44 -2.24
CA GLY A 285 -12.01 -23.25 -1.09
C GLY A 285 -11.55 -22.76 0.28
N ALA A 286 -11.00 -21.53 0.40
CA ALA A 286 -10.62 -21.01 1.70
C ALA A 286 -11.84 -20.69 2.59
N ASN A 287 -11.81 -21.18 3.83
CA ASN A 287 -12.82 -20.87 4.84
C ASN A 287 -12.54 -19.49 5.44
N ILE A 288 -13.10 -18.47 4.82
CA ILE A 288 -12.99 -17.06 5.24
C ILE A 288 -14.38 -16.46 5.43
N LYS A 289 -14.65 -15.96 6.64
CA LYS A 289 -15.89 -15.25 6.98
C LYS A 289 -15.59 -13.80 7.37
N LEU A 290 -16.41 -12.87 6.85
CA LEU A 290 -16.39 -11.47 7.26
C LEU A 290 -17.51 -11.26 8.28
N THR A 291 -17.19 -10.65 9.43
CA THR A 291 -18.12 -10.41 10.51
C THR A 291 -17.99 -8.98 11.06
N ASN A 292 -18.98 -8.53 11.83
CA ASN A 292 -18.96 -7.21 12.48
C ASN A 292 -18.72 -6.05 11.48
N VAL A 293 -19.26 -6.17 10.27
CA VAL A 293 -19.07 -5.17 9.22
C VAL A 293 -19.93 -3.94 9.51
N LYS A 294 -19.28 -2.77 9.59
CA LYS A 294 -19.92 -1.45 9.78
C LYS A 294 -19.30 -0.46 8.81
N ILE A 295 -20.08 0.52 8.36
CA ILE A 295 -19.53 1.64 7.58
C ILE A 295 -18.93 2.64 8.55
N LYS A 296 -17.66 2.97 8.35
CA LYS A 296 -16.95 4.00 9.11
C LYS A 296 -16.26 4.93 8.14
N PHE A 297 -16.56 6.22 8.25
CA PHE A 297 -15.98 7.26 7.41
C PHE A 297 -16.08 6.93 5.90
N GLY A 298 -17.28 6.44 5.50
CA GLY A 298 -17.60 6.06 4.13
C GLY A 298 -17.05 4.70 3.66
N GLU A 299 -16.24 4.00 4.46
CA GLU A 299 -15.67 2.71 4.09
C GLU A 299 -16.17 1.56 5.00
N PRO A 300 -16.35 0.34 4.45
CA PRO A 300 -16.68 -0.83 5.27
C PRO A 300 -15.46 -1.26 6.09
N VAL A 301 -15.69 -1.49 7.38
CA VAL A 301 -14.71 -1.97 8.35
C VAL A 301 -15.30 -3.15 9.10
N GLY A 302 -14.56 -4.24 9.23
CA GLY A 302 -15.05 -5.45 9.92
C GLY A 302 -13.94 -6.41 10.30
N ASP A 303 -14.32 -7.59 10.75
CA ASP A 303 -13.39 -8.65 11.15
C ASP A 303 -13.26 -9.69 10.03
N ILE A 304 -12.05 -10.21 9.83
CA ILE A 304 -11.76 -11.33 8.92
C ILE A 304 -11.47 -12.56 9.78
N ASN A 305 -12.29 -13.60 9.65
CA ASN A 305 -12.08 -14.88 10.31
C ASN A 305 -11.60 -15.88 9.26
N VAL A 306 -10.44 -16.49 9.49
CA VAL A 306 -9.82 -17.47 8.58
C VAL A 306 -9.60 -18.76 9.34
N LYS A 307 -9.97 -19.88 8.74
CA LYS A 307 -9.63 -21.23 9.21
C LYS A 307 -8.83 -21.96 8.13
N PHE A 308 -7.85 -22.75 8.54
CA PHE A 308 -7.14 -23.64 7.63
C PHE A 308 -8.12 -24.44 6.77
N SER A 309 -7.80 -24.61 5.51
CA SER A 309 -8.65 -25.32 4.55
C SER A 309 -7.77 -26.03 3.51
N LYS A 310 -8.24 -27.16 3.00
CA LYS A 310 -7.66 -27.77 1.80
C LYS A 310 -8.01 -26.88 0.61
N LEU A 311 -6.99 -26.36 -0.05
CA LEU A 311 -7.15 -25.40 -1.15
C LEU A 311 -6.90 -26.09 -2.49
N ARG A 312 -7.64 -25.65 -3.51
CA ARG A 312 -7.39 -25.99 -4.91
C ARG A 312 -6.36 -25.04 -5.51
N PRO A 313 -5.61 -25.44 -6.56
CA PRO A 313 -4.72 -24.53 -7.29
C PRO A 313 -5.45 -23.25 -7.71
N ILE A 314 -4.74 -22.11 -7.62
CA ILE A 314 -5.31 -20.81 -7.93
C ILE A 314 -5.49 -20.68 -9.45
N ASN A 315 -6.73 -20.46 -9.90
CA ASN A 315 -7.01 -19.87 -11.19
C ASN A 315 -7.43 -18.42 -10.94
N PHE A 316 -6.47 -17.49 -11.03
CA PHE A 316 -6.66 -16.14 -10.54
C PHE A 316 -7.69 -15.36 -11.38
N PRO A 317 -8.76 -14.81 -10.77
CA PRO A 317 -9.81 -14.12 -11.50
C PRO A 317 -9.30 -12.79 -12.07
N LYS A 318 -9.31 -12.63 -13.41
CA LYS A 318 -8.81 -11.42 -14.10
C LYS A 318 -9.43 -10.12 -13.56
N LYS A 319 -10.71 -10.14 -13.20
CA LYS A 319 -11.43 -8.99 -12.61
C LYS A 319 -10.88 -8.54 -11.25
N GLU A 320 -10.16 -9.39 -10.54
CA GLU A 320 -9.61 -9.10 -9.21
C GLU A 320 -8.16 -8.56 -9.25
N VAL A 321 -7.55 -8.41 -10.41
CA VAL A 321 -6.14 -8.01 -10.53
C VAL A 321 -5.89 -6.67 -9.83
N MET A 322 -6.68 -5.63 -10.13
CA MET A 322 -6.46 -4.29 -9.57
C MET A 322 -6.77 -4.22 -8.07
N SER A 323 -7.77 -4.98 -7.59
CA SER A 323 -8.13 -5.05 -6.17
C SER A 323 -7.16 -5.91 -5.33
N THR A 324 -6.21 -6.61 -5.99
CA THR A 324 -5.29 -7.58 -5.35
C THR A 324 -3.82 -7.32 -5.69
N LEU A 325 -3.53 -6.33 -6.51
CA LEU A 325 -2.20 -6.11 -7.12
C LEU A 325 -1.06 -6.13 -6.08
N ASP A 326 -1.31 -5.60 -4.90
CA ASP A 326 -0.33 -5.55 -3.83
C ASP A 326 -0.23 -6.86 -3.03
N GLU A 327 -1.21 -7.74 -3.09
CA GLU A 327 -1.28 -9.03 -2.40
C GLU A 327 -0.92 -10.21 -3.32
N LEU A 328 -0.74 -9.98 -4.64
CA LEU A 328 -0.31 -11.01 -5.59
C LEU A 328 0.97 -11.75 -5.17
N PRO A 329 2.04 -11.09 -4.67
CA PRO A 329 3.21 -11.78 -4.14
C PRO A 329 2.87 -12.81 -3.06
N ALA A 330 1.99 -12.44 -2.12
CA ALA A 330 1.58 -13.32 -1.04
C ALA A 330 0.70 -14.49 -1.54
N LEU A 331 -0.16 -14.26 -2.54
CA LEU A 331 -0.92 -15.35 -3.20
C LEU A 331 -0.03 -16.31 -3.98
N MET A 332 1.03 -15.82 -4.65
CA MET A 332 2.02 -16.67 -5.30
C MET A 332 2.80 -17.52 -4.28
N THR A 333 3.07 -16.93 -3.11
CA THR A 333 3.67 -17.65 -1.98
C THR A 333 2.76 -18.77 -1.46
N LEU A 334 1.46 -18.50 -1.30
CA LEU A 334 0.48 -19.54 -0.94
C LEU A 334 0.39 -20.60 -2.03
N ALA A 335 0.36 -20.23 -3.31
CA ALA A 335 0.30 -21.16 -4.45
C ALA A 335 1.44 -22.17 -4.44
N ALA A 336 2.62 -21.78 -3.94
CA ALA A 336 3.76 -22.71 -3.79
C ALA A 336 3.47 -23.87 -2.84
N THR A 337 2.54 -23.70 -1.90
CA THR A 337 2.18 -24.71 -0.88
C THR A 337 0.94 -25.55 -1.26
N ILE A 338 0.34 -25.29 -2.42
CA ILE A 338 -0.83 -25.99 -2.93
C ILE A 338 -0.38 -26.94 -4.03
N ASN A 339 -0.69 -28.24 -3.90
CA ASN A 339 -0.33 -29.24 -4.91
C ASN A 339 -1.02 -28.94 -6.25
N GLY A 340 -0.23 -28.84 -7.33
CA GLY A 340 -0.71 -28.57 -8.69
C GLY A 340 -0.26 -27.24 -9.26
N VAL A 341 -0.85 -26.84 -10.38
CA VAL A 341 -0.44 -25.65 -11.14
C VAL A 341 -1.41 -24.50 -10.90
N SER A 342 -0.94 -23.48 -10.21
CA SER A 342 -1.67 -22.21 -10.05
C SER A 342 -1.37 -21.26 -11.21
N LYS A 343 -2.40 -20.60 -11.75
CA LYS A 343 -2.34 -19.71 -12.91
C LYS A 343 -2.79 -18.30 -12.54
N PHE A 344 -1.96 -17.30 -12.88
CA PHE A 344 -2.21 -15.87 -12.67
C PHE A 344 -2.20 -15.16 -14.03
N ASN A 345 -3.35 -15.09 -14.70
CA ASN A 345 -3.53 -14.38 -15.96
C ASN A 345 -3.78 -12.89 -15.65
N LEU A 346 -2.72 -12.09 -15.62
CA LEU A 346 -2.75 -10.70 -15.15
C LEU A 346 -2.90 -9.68 -16.28
N GLY A 347 -2.47 -10.04 -17.49
CA GLY A 347 -2.31 -9.13 -18.61
C GLY A 347 -0.99 -8.36 -18.56
N ALA A 348 -0.47 -7.99 -19.72
CA ALA A 348 0.87 -7.39 -19.87
C ALA A 348 1.05 -6.07 -19.08
N GLU A 349 0.03 -5.21 -19.07
CA GLU A 349 0.07 -3.94 -18.33
C GLU A 349 0.24 -4.15 -16.81
N ASN A 350 -0.49 -5.10 -16.22
CA ASN A 350 -0.41 -5.37 -14.79
C ASN A 350 0.92 -6.03 -14.41
N ILE A 351 1.47 -6.87 -15.28
CA ILE A 351 2.84 -7.38 -15.14
C ILE A 351 3.85 -6.21 -15.15
N LYS A 352 3.71 -5.25 -16.08
CA LYS A 352 4.54 -4.04 -16.11
C LYS A 352 4.43 -3.22 -14.83
N ILE A 353 3.21 -3.05 -14.30
CA ILE A 353 2.99 -2.36 -13.01
C ILE A 353 3.71 -3.09 -11.86
N LEU A 354 3.65 -4.42 -11.80
CA LEU A 354 4.33 -5.21 -10.75
C LEU A 354 5.85 -5.12 -10.84
N LYS A 355 6.41 -5.06 -12.06
CA LYS A 355 7.85 -4.86 -12.29
C LYS A 355 8.33 -3.47 -11.87
N GLY A 356 7.48 -2.45 -11.97
CA GLY A 356 7.79 -1.05 -11.60
C GLY A 356 7.44 -0.66 -10.16
N LYS A 357 7.23 -1.63 -9.24
CA LYS A 357 7.00 -1.36 -7.81
C LYS A 357 8.34 -1.07 -7.10
N GLU A 358 8.45 -1.37 -5.80
CA GLU A 358 9.66 -1.21 -5.01
C GLU A 358 10.84 -2.06 -5.51
N SER A 359 10.50 -3.12 -6.25
CA SER A 359 11.40 -3.99 -7.02
C SER A 359 10.63 -4.60 -8.19
N ASP A 360 11.30 -5.31 -9.10
CA ASP A 360 10.61 -6.25 -10.00
C ASP A 360 10.06 -7.41 -9.17
N ARG A 361 8.82 -7.22 -8.64
CA ARG A 361 8.15 -8.20 -7.78
C ARG A 361 7.98 -9.56 -8.43
N VAL A 362 7.74 -9.58 -9.75
CA VAL A 362 7.54 -10.84 -10.50
C VAL A 362 8.82 -11.66 -10.49
N LYS A 363 9.94 -11.01 -10.85
CA LYS A 363 11.27 -11.63 -10.85
C LYS A 363 11.68 -12.06 -9.43
N LYS A 364 11.57 -11.15 -8.45
CA LYS A 364 12.06 -11.41 -7.08
C LYS A 364 11.28 -12.51 -6.35
N ILE A 365 9.96 -12.57 -6.51
CA ILE A 365 9.16 -13.67 -5.96
C ILE A 365 9.51 -14.99 -6.65
N SER A 366 9.68 -14.99 -7.98
CA SER A 366 10.08 -16.19 -8.72
C SER A 366 11.46 -16.71 -8.29
N GLU A 367 12.44 -15.80 -8.08
CA GLU A 367 13.77 -16.14 -7.55
C GLU A 367 13.66 -16.78 -6.16
N ASN A 368 12.87 -16.18 -5.25
CA ASN A 368 12.63 -16.73 -3.92
C ASN A 368 11.98 -18.13 -4.01
N LEU A 369 10.93 -18.31 -4.82
CA LEU A 369 10.28 -19.59 -5.01
C LEU A 369 11.25 -20.65 -5.54
N LYS A 370 12.08 -20.30 -6.54
CA LYS A 370 13.12 -21.17 -7.10
C LYS A 370 14.12 -21.63 -6.03
N THR A 371 14.50 -20.73 -5.11
CA THR A 371 15.43 -21.05 -4.02
C THR A 371 14.87 -22.14 -3.10
N PHE A 372 13.53 -22.17 -2.91
CA PHE A 372 12.82 -23.25 -2.20
C PHE A 372 12.47 -24.47 -3.08
N GLY A 373 12.93 -24.52 -4.34
CA GLY A 373 12.69 -25.64 -5.25
C GLY A 373 11.35 -25.58 -6.00
N ILE A 374 10.63 -24.45 -5.92
CA ILE A 374 9.35 -24.27 -6.60
C ILE A 374 9.56 -23.66 -7.99
N LYS A 375 9.12 -24.41 -9.02
CA LYS A 375 9.17 -23.95 -10.42
C LYS A 375 8.12 -22.88 -10.69
N THR A 376 8.51 -21.86 -11.46
CA THR A 376 7.60 -20.84 -12.00
C THR A 376 7.80 -20.69 -13.50
N LYS A 377 6.74 -20.35 -14.23
CA LYS A 377 6.82 -19.97 -15.65
C LYS A 377 6.19 -18.58 -15.80
N ILE A 378 6.98 -17.62 -16.26
CA ILE A 378 6.57 -16.22 -16.47
C ILE A 378 6.47 -16.00 -17.95
N THR A 379 5.36 -15.40 -18.41
CA THR A 379 5.15 -14.91 -19.77
C THR A 379 4.93 -13.39 -19.76
N LYS A 380 4.68 -12.80 -20.90
CA LYS A 380 4.38 -11.37 -21.04
C LYS A 380 3.16 -10.94 -20.21
N ASP A 381 2.17 -11.81 -20.04
CA ASP A 381 0.84 -11.52 -19.50
C ASP A 381 0.40 -12.43 -18.35
N SER A 382 1.18 -13.46 -18.03
CA SER A 382 0.79 -14.46 -17.03
C SER A 382 1.96 -15.03 -16.23
N ILE A 383 1.62 -15.62 -15.09
CA ILE A 383 2.56 -16.34 -14.22
C ILE A 383 1.93 -17.66 -13.84
N LYS A 384 2.69 -18.76 -13.96
CA LYS A 384 2.34 -20.09 -13.44
C LYS A 384 3.26 -20.44 -12.28
N VAL A 385 2.69 -20.94 -11.20
CA VAL A 385 3.41 -21.47 -10.03
C VAL A 385 3.10 -22.95 -9.91
N PHE A 386 4.13 -23.78 -9.96
CA PHE A 386 4.02 -25.25 -9.84
C PHE A 386 4.20 -25.61 -8.36
N GLY A 387 3.09 -25.54 -7.61
CA GLY A 387 3.11 -25.78 -6.18
C GLY A 387 3.26 -27.27 -5.84
N SER A 388 3.77 -27.53 -4.64
CA SER A 388 3.92 -28.87 -4.08
C SER A 388 3.31 -28.92 -2.68
N LYS A 389 3.08 -30.13 -2.13
CA LYS A 389 2.63 -30.24 -0.74
C LYS A 389 3.62 -29.58 0.19
N LEU A 390 3.12 -28.89 1.22
CA LEU A 390 3.90 -28.17 2.25
C LEU A 390 5.10 -28.97 2.80
N GLU A 391 4.98 -30.30 2.84
CA GLU A 391 6.01 -31.18 3.40
C GLU A 391 7.24 -31.35 2.50
N ILE A 392 7.14 -30.96 1.21
CA ILE A 392 8.17 -31.20 0.18
C ILE A 392 8.94 -29.90 -0.14
N ILE A 393 8.52 -28.75 0.41
CA ILE A 393 9.19 -27.48 0.13
C ILE A 393 10.61 -27.51 0.70
N SER A 394 11.53 -27.60 -0.22
CA SER A 394 12.98 -27.62 -0.07
C SER A 394 13.59 -28.81 0.68
N LYS A 395 14.36 -29.61 -0.05
CA LYS A 395 15.27 -30.63 0.50
C LYS A 395 16.59 -30.01 1.05
N LYS A 396 16.82 -28.71 0.86
CA LYS A 396 18.05 -28.03 1.28
C LYS A 396 18.02 -27.77 2.79
N LYS A 397 19.06 -28.22 3.49
CA LYS A 397 19.21 -27.98 4.96
C LYS A 397 19.36 -26.49 5.30
N LYS A 398 20.04 -25.72 4.45
CA LYS A 398 20.30 -24.27 4.66
C LYS A 398 19.90 -23.48 3.41
N ILE A 399 19.19 -22.37 3.58
CA ILE A 399 18.76 -21.45 2.52
C ILE A 399 19.16 -20.01 2.94
N LYS A 400 19.70 -19.27 1.99
CA LYS A 400 19.91 -17.82 2.11
C LYS A 400 19.06 -17.09 1.11
N ILE A 401 18.28 -16.09 1.58
CA ILE A 401 17.52 -15.15 0.77
C ILE A 401 18.18 -13.78 0.86
N ASN A 402 18.55 -13.24 -0.29
CA ASN A 402 19.24 -11.96 -0.37
C ASN A 402 18.27 -10.80 -0.11
N SER A 403 18.86 -9.69 0.36
CA SER A 403 18.12 -8.46 0.59
C SER A 403 17.48 -7.93 -0.70
N THR A 404 16.24 -7.46 -0.58
CA THR A 404 15.58 -6.61 -1.57
C THR A 404 15.08 -5.35 -0.87
N LEU A 405 14.88 -4.26 -1.61
CA LEU A 405 14.30 -3.04 -1.07
C LEU A 405 12.76 -3.11 -1.00
N ASP A 406 12.18 -4.30 -1.23
CA ASP A 406 10.74 -4.53 -1.26
C ASP A 406 10.26 -5.33 -0.05
N HIS A 407 9.55 -4.65 0.83
CA HIS A 407 9.01 -5.23 2.07
C HIS A 407 8.06 -6.41 1.82
N ARG A 408 7.31 -6.43 0.70
CA ARG A 408 6.37 -7.52 0.40
C ARG A 408 7.09 -8.78 -0.03
N VAL A 409 8.17 -8.63 -0.81
CA VAL A 409 9.04 -9.75 -1.20
C VAL A 409 9.69 -10.36 0.04
N GLN A 410 10.17 -9.53 0.98
CA GLN A 410 10.77 -10.02 2.22
C GLN A 410 9.74 -10.71 3.13
N MET A 411 8.54 -10.16 3.27
CA MET A 411 7.46 -10.83 4.02
C MET A 411 7.10 -12.19 3.40
N CYS A 412 7.05 -12.30 2.07
CA CYS A 412 6.82 -13.58 1.37
C CYS A 412 7.93 -14.59 1.66
N ALA A 413 9.20 -14.16 1.66
CA ALA A 413 10.33 -15.02 2.01
C ALA A 413 10.20 -15.56 3.44
N VAL A 414 9.75 -14.71 4.39
CA VAL A 414 9.49 -15.13 5.78
C VAL A 414 8.38 -16.19 5.86
N LEU A 415 7.26 -16.00 5.12
CA LEU A 415 6.18 -17.00 5.09
C LEU A 415 6.65 -18.33 4.49
N LEU A 416 7.44 -18.31 3.42
CA LEU A 416 8.04 -19.51 2.83
C LEU A 416 8.98 -20.21 3.81
N ALA A 417 9.81 -19.45 4.53
CA ALA A 417 10.71 -19.99 5.54
C ALA A 417 9.95 -20.72 6.66
N ILE A 418 8.87 -20.10 7.17
CA ILE A 418 8.02 -20.70 8.22
C ILE A 418 7.34 -21.98 7.70
N ALA A 419 6.91 -22.01 6.45
CA ALA A 419 6.24 -23.15 5.84
C ALA A 419 7.21 -24.27 5.42
N SER A 420 8.50 -23.95 5.23
CA SER A 420 9.53 -24.90 4.81
C SER A 420 10.12 -25.71 5.97
N LYS A 421 10.83 -26.81 5.64
CA LYS A 421 11.60 -27.61 6.60
C LYS A 421 13.07 -27.13 6.74
N SER A 422 13.43 -26.03 6.08
CA SER A 422 14.80 -25.56 5.96
C SER A 422 15.14 -24.52 7.03
N ASN A 423 16.42 -24.42 7.37
CA ASN A 423 16.97 -23.29 8.10
C ASN A 423 17.19 -22.15 7.11
N VAL A 424 16.52 -21.02 7.31
CA VAL A 424 16.50 -19.93 6.35
C VAL A 424 17.04 -18.65 6.95
N LEU A 425 18.07 -18.07 6.33
CA LEU A 425 18.58 -16.73 6.63
C LEU A 425 18.02 -15.75 5.60
N ILE A 426 17.29 -14.73 6.06
CA ILE A 426 16.67 -13.71 5.21
C ILE A 426 17.32 -12.36 5.51
N GLU A 427 18.03 -11.80 4.55
CA GLU A 427 18.66 -10.49 4.67
C GLU A 427 17.68 -9.34 4.32
N GLY A 428 17.94 -8.11 4.82
CA GLY A 428 17.17 -6.92 4.47
C GLY A 428 15.76 -6.86 5.04
N CYS A 429 15.52 -7.54 6.16
CA CYS A 429 14.21 -7.57 6.80
C CYS A 429 13.79 -6.23 7.42
N GLU A 430 14.71 -5.24 7.57
CA GLU A 430 14.39 -3.87 7.98
C GLU A 430 13.40 -3.17 7.05
N THR A 431 13.37 -3.55 5.76
CA THR A 431 12.44 -2.98 4.79
C THR A 431 10.98 -3.24 5.14
N ILE A 432 10.67 -4.29 5.89
CA ILE A 432 9.31 -4.63 6.35
C ILE A 432 8.71 -3.50 7.21
N LYS A 433 9.55 -2.77 7.95
CA LYS A 433 9.12 -1.64 8.80
C LYS A 433 8.51 -0.46 8.01
N THR A 434 8.74 -0.39 6.71
CA THR A 434 8.16 0.66 5.85
C THR A 434 6.63 0.58 5.76
N SER A 435 6.05 -0.60 6.01
CA SER A 435 4.59 -0.81 5.90
C SER A 435 4.00 -1.66 7.02
N PHE A 436 4.78 -2.54 7.66
CA PHE A 436 4.30 -3.48 8.67
C PHE A 436 5.27 -3.59 9.84
N PRO A 437 5.42 -2.53 10.67
CA PRO A 437 6.47 -2.43 11.67
C PRO A 437 6.42 -3.52 12.76
N ASN A 438 5.25 -4.04 13.11
CA ASN A 438 5.06 -5.12 14.11
C ASN A 438 4.87 -6.52 13.49
N PHE A 439 5.27 -6.73 12.23
CA PHE A 439 5.12 -8.01 11.52
C PHE A 439 5.69 -9.18 12.32
N PHE A 440 6.95 -9.08 12.73
CA PHE A 440 7.62 -10.14 13.49
C PHE A 440 6.98 -10.38 14.86
N THR A 441 6.52 -9.33 15.55
CA THR A 441 5.77 -9.46 16.81
C THR A 441 4.49 -10.28 16.63
N LEU A 442 3.76 -10.06 15.53
CA LEU A 442 2.54 -10.81 15.22
C LEU A 442 2.83 -12.25 14.79
N LEU A 443 3.92 -12.48 14.07
CA LEU A 443 4.39 -13.83 13.75
C LEU A 443 4.74 -14.62 15.02
N LYS A 444 5.44 -13.98 15.99
CA LYS A 444 5.73 -14.58 17.30
C LYS A 444 4.46 -14.96 18.05
N LYS A 445 3.43 -14.09 18.02
CA LYS A 445 2.09 -14.40 18.58
C LYS A 445 1.44 -15.62 17.91
N CYS A 446 1.71 -15.85 16.61
CA CYS A 446 1.26 -17.03 15.89
C CYS A 446 2.16 -18.26 16.10
N GLY A 447 3.18 -18.17 16.96
CA GLY A 447 4.06 -19.28 17.29
C GLY A 447 5.36 -19.38 16.49
N ALA A 448 5.67 -18.39 15.64
CA ALA A 448 6.94 -18.36 14.93
C ALA A 448 8.11 -18.09 15.91
N LYS A 449 9.17 -18.89 15.78
CA LYS A 449 10.46 -18.64 16.45
C LYS A 449 11.46 -18.17 15.38
N TYR A 450 12.17 -17.12 15.70
CA TYR A 450 13.17 -16.53 14.80
C TYR A 450 14.25 -15.81 15.61
N GLU A 451 15.42 -15.66 15.03
CA GLU A 451 16.53 -14.90 15.59
C GLU A 451 16.82 -13.67 14.71
N ILE A 452 16.98 -12.51 15.32
CA ILE A 452 17.39 -11.28 14.63
C ILE A 452 18.91 -11.16 14.71
N LYS A 453 19.56 -11.16 13.55
CA LYS A 453 21.01 -10.92 13.42
C LYS A 453 21.20 -9.48 12.92
N LYS A 454 21.71 -8.62 13.80
CA LYS A 454 22.10 -7.26 13.45
C LYS A 454 23.40 -7.32 12.63
N LYS A 455 23.48 -6.56 11.53
CA LYS A 455 24.73 -6.27 10.82
C LYS A 455 25.37 -5.02 11.41
#